data_84d3567926ec1da07e59c4f74138d967
#
_entry.id   84d3567926ec1da07e59c4f74138d967
#
_cell.length_a   1.000
_cell.length_b   1.000
_cell.length_c   1.000
_cell.angle_alpha   90.00
_cell.angle_beta   90.00
_cell.angle_gamma   90.00
#
_symmetry.space_group_name_H-M   'P 1'
#
loop_
_entity.id
_entity.type
_entity.pdbx_description
1 polymer ?
#
loop_
_entity_poly.entity_id
_entity_poly.type
_entity_poly.pdbx_seq_one_letter_code
_entity_poly.pdbx_strand_id
1 'polypeptide(L)'
;MKQVILSIATMLMMGVSAFAANNDEVVNQQALRAFHHDFAGASQVSWDMKNGYTRATFSLNGQVLFAYYSTNGELQAVTRNIVSDQLPINLLAELRKEYSDYWISDLFEMATDNQTTYYVTLENGDKKIVLKSEGTSFWSVFSKTRKDSI
;
A
#
# COMPACT_ATOMS: atom_id res chain seq x y z
N MET A 1 -1.78 -10.43 14.47
CA MET A 1 -2.09 -10.17 13.05
C MET A 1 -2.67 -8.78 12.78
N LYS A 2 -3.68 -8.30 13.50
CA LYS A 2 -4.26 -6.95 13.30
C LYS A 2 -3.26 -5.79 13.43
N GLN A 3 -2.31 -5.89 14.36
CA GLN A 3 -1.29 -4.84 14.58
C GLN A 3 -0.25 -4.76 13.46
N VAL A 4 0.08 -5.89 12.84
CA VAL A 4 1.04 -5.96 11.73
C VAL A 4 0.49 -5.26 10.49
N ILE A 5 -0.78 -5.50 10.19
CA ILE A 5 -1.46 -4.88 9.04
C ILE A 5 -1.53 -3.36 9.20
N LEU A 6 -1.82 -2.89 10.41
CA LEU A 6 -1.85 -1.45 10.70
C LEU A 6 -0.47 -0.81 10.51
N SER A 7 0.60 -1.50 10.92
CA SER A 7 1.97 -1.01 10.74
C SER A 7 2.36 -0.89 9.27
N ILE A 8 1.96 -1.87 8.45
CA ILE A 8 2.21 -1.84 7.00
C ILE A 8 1.46 -0.69 6.35
N ALA A 9 0.18 -0.51 6.70
CA ALA A 9 -0.63 0.58 6.16
C ALA A 9 -0.06 1.96 6.51
N THR A 10 0.35 2.16 7.76
CA THR A 10 0.97 3.41 8.20
C THR A 10 2.27 3.70 7.47
N MET A 11 3.06 2.66 7.20
CA MET A 11 4.31 2.76 6.48
C MET A 11 4.13 3.18 5.01
N LEU A 12 3.08 2.69 4.37
CA LEU A 12 2.76 3.02 2.98
C LEU A 12 2.31 4.46 2.79
N MET A 13 1.73 5.06 3.82
CA MET A 13 1.24 6.45 3.77
C MET A 13 2.34 7.50 3.98
N MET A 14 3.52 7.12 4.47
CA MET A 14 4.63 8.05 4.70
C MET A 14 5.53 8.24 3.48
N GLY A 15 4.97 8.45 2.33
CA GLY A 15 5.62 9.19 1.26
C GLY A 15 6.68 8.51 0.45
N VAL A 16 6.44 8.64 -0.74
CA VAL A 16 7.35 8.59 -1.87
C VAL A 16 8.42 9.67 -1.69
N SER A 17 9.57 9.31 -1.21
CA SER A 17 10.83 9.95 -1.59
C SER A 17 12.01 9.23 -0.95
N ALA A 18 12.63 8.38 -1.72
CA ALA A 18 14.06 8.20 -1.80
C ALA A 18 14.37 7.12 -2.83
N PHE A 19 14.61 7.55 -4.03
CA PHE A 19 15.55 6.83 -4.88
C PHE A 19 16.94 7.00 -4.22
N ALA A 20 17.63 5.90 -4.09
CA ALA A 20 19.02 5.74 -3.81
C ALA A 20 19.36 5.33 -2.39
N ALA A 21 19.67 4.10 -2.28
CA ALA A 21 20.96 3.58 -1.86
C ALA A 21 20.85 2.06 -2.01
N ASN A 22 21.69 1.48 -2.81
CA ASN A 22 22.01 0.06 -2.76
C ASN A 22 22.59 -0.21 -1.37
N ASN A 23 21.74 -0.41 -0.40
CA ASN A 23 22.11 -1.12 0.80
C ASN A 23 21.87 -2.59 0.46
N ASP A 24 22.94 -3.32 0.19
CA ASP A 24 22.97 -4.78 0.22
C ASP A 24 22.69 -5.26 1.67
N GLU A 25 21.56 -4.84 2.22
CA GLU A 25 21.02 -5.46 3.41
C GLU A 25 20.63 -6.88 3.04
N VAL A 26 21.21 -7.84 3.74
CA VAL A 26 21.04 -9.28 3.48
C VAL A 26 19.56 -9.62 3.55
N VAL A 27 18.93 -9.76 2.39
CA VAL A 27 17.53 -10.18 2.29
C VAL A 27 17.38 -11.54 2.97
N ASN A 28 16.38 -11.65 3.84
CA ASN A 28 16.07 -12.92 4.50
C ASN A 28 15.86 -14.03 3.47
N GLN A 29 16.62 -15.11 3.58
CA GLN A 29 16.58 -16.24 2.66
C GLN A 29 15.22 -16.94 2.60
N GLN A 30 14.44 -16.88 3.68
CA GLN A 30 13.07 -17.42 3.69
C GLN A 30 12.13 -16.53 2.87
N ALA A 31 12.24 -15.20 3.01
CA ALA A 31 11.48 -14.26 2.19
C ALA A 31 11.81 -14.43 0.70
N LEU A 32 13.08 -14.61 0.37
CA LEU A 32 13.52 -14.83 -1.01
C LEU A 32 12.93 -16.10 -1.61
N ARG A 33 12.94 -17.21 -0.86
CA ARG A 33 12.33 -18.49 -1.32
C ARG A 33 10.82 -18.37 -1.47
N ALA A 34 10.14 -17.76 -0.49
CA ALA A 34 8.70 -17.52 -0.55
C ALA A 34 8.34 -16.66 -1.79
N PHE A 35 9.09 -15.59 -2.02
CA PHE A 35 8.89 -14.73 -3.17
C PHE A 35 9.00 -15.47 -4.51
N HIS A 36 10.05 -16.28 -4.69
CA HIS A 36 10.22 -17.06 -5.92
C HIS A 36 9.13 -18.11 -6.14
N HIS A 37 8.60 -18.66 -5.05
CA HIS A 37 7.48 -19.60 -5.12
C HIS A 37 6.17 -18.88 -5.48
N ASP A 38 5.86 -17.77 -4.79
CA ASP A 38 4.55 -17.11 -4.87
C ASP A 38 4.41 -16.20 -6.09
N PHE A 39 5.52 -15.64 -6.58
CA PHE A 39 5.55 -14.69 -7.69
C PHE A 39 6.43 -15.17 -8.84
N ALA A 40 6.19 -16.40 -9.28
CA ALA A 40 6.86 -16.95 -10.47
C ALA A 40 6.57 -16.05 -11.68
N GLY A 41 7.61 -15.65 -12.41
CA GLY A 41 7.52 -14.74 -13.55
C GLY A 41 7.63 -13.25 -13.18
N ALA A 42 7.87 -12.93 -11.92
CA ALA A 42 8.21 -11.56 -11.51
C ALA A 42 9.50 -11.09 -12.18
N SER A 43 9.52 -9.85 -12.60
CA SER A 43 10.66 -9.17 -13.21
C SER A 43 10.96 -7.84 -12.53
N GLN A 44 12.16 -7.27 -12.79
CA GLN A 44 12.56 -5.98 -12.21
C GLN A 44 12.46 -5.95 -10.68
N VAL A 45 12.89 -7.04 -10.04
CA VAL A 45 12.78 -7.20 -8.59
C VAL A 45 13.84 -6.37 -7.89
N SER A 46 13.43 -5.58 -6.92
CA SER A 46 14.29 -4.87 -5.98
C SER A 46 13.82 -5.10 -4.55
N TRP A 47 14.77 -5.09 -3.62
CA TRP A 47 14.50 -5.34 -2.22
C TRP A 47 14.94 -4.15 -1.38
N ASP A 48 14.14 -3.82 -0.38
CA ASP A 48 14.53 -2.90 0.68
C ASP A 48 14.03 -3.39 2.04
N MET A 49 14.62 -2.88 3.10
CA MET A 49 14.18 -3.14 4.47
C MET A 49 13.74 -1.83 5.10
N LYS A 50 12.56 -1.83 5.71
CA LYS A 50 12.02 -0.67 6.39
C LYS A 50 11.13 -1.06 7.56
N ASN A 51 11.40 -0.50 8.73
CA ASN A 51 10.59 -0.70 9.94
C ASN A 51 10.35 -2.19 10.30
N GLY A 52 11.36 -3.03 10.11
CA GLY A 52 11.27 -4.45 10.45
C GLY A 52 10.59 -5.34 9.40
N TYR A 53 10.24 -4.77 8.24
CA TYR A 53 9.72 -5.52 7.11
C TYR A 53 10.72 -5.54 5.96
N THR A 54 10.81 -6.68 5.29
CA THR A 54 11.50 -6.80 4.01
C THR A 54 10.47 -6.59 2.90
N ARG A 55 10.69 -5.63 2.02
CA ARG A 55 9.80 -5.33 0.90
C ARG A 55 10.45 -5.71 -0.41
N ALA A 56 9.74 -6.50 -1.23
CA ALA A 56 10.03 -6.71 -2.63
C ALA A 56 9.19 -5.77 -3.48
N THR A 57 9.83 -5.01 -4.37
CA THR A 57 9.17 -4.26 -5.44
C THR A 57 9.45 -4.98 -6.74
N PHE A 58 8.43 -5.29 -7.51
CA PHE A 58 8.57 -6.09 -8.73
C PHE A 58 7.46 -5.82 -9.74
N SER A 59 7.69 -6.20 -10.99
CA SER A 59 6.69 -6.18 -12.05
C SER A 59 6.17 -7.59 -12.31
N LEU A 60 4.85 -7.73 -12.36
CA LEU A 60 4.17 -8.98 -12.71
C LEU A 60 2.96 -8.67 -13.60
N ASN A 61 2.89 -9.31 -14.77
CA ASN A 61 1.81 -9.08 -15.76
C ASN A 61 1.61 -7.60 -16.12
N GLY A 62 2.68 -6.83 -16.19
CA GLY A 62 2.65 -5.41 -16.53
C GLY A 62 2.22 -4.47 -15.39
N GLN A 63 2.06 -4.98 -14.18
CA GLN A 63 1.74 -4.19 -12.99
C GLN A 63 2.91 -4.20 -12.02
N VAL A 64 3.16 -3.05 -11.38
CA VAL A 64 4.11 -2.96 -10.27
C VAL A 64 3.40 -3.34 -8.98
N LEU A 65 3.99 -4.28 -8.27
CA LEU A 65 3.51 -4.82 -7.00
C LEU A 65 4.57 -4.66 -5.91
N PHE A 66 4.10 -4.63 -4.68
CA PHE A 66 4.94 -4.56 -3.48
C PHE A 66 4.54 -5.70 -2.54
N ALA A 67 5.44 -6.62 -2.27
CA ALA A 67 5.23 -7.70 -1.32
C ALA A 67 6.01 -7.43 -0.03
N TYR A 68 5.34 -7.55 1.10
CA TYR A 68 5.90 -7.28 2.43
C TYR A 68 6.06 -8.57 3.21
N TYR A 69 7.26 -8.81 3.69
CA TYR A 69 7.62 -10.00 4.46
C TYR A 69 8.01 -9.62 5.88
N SER A 70 7.60 -10.46 6.84
CA SER A 70 8.05 -10.34 8.22
C SER A 70 9.54 -10.65 8.36
N THR A 71 10.08 -10.40 9.54
CA THR A 71 11.46 -10.80 9.89
C THR A 71 11.71 -12.30 9.77
N ASN A 72 10.65 -13.11 9.87
CA ASN A 72 10.71 -14.57 9.68
C ASN A 72 10.56 -15.00 8.22
N GLY A 73 10.41 -14.05 7.29
CA GLY A 73 10.26 -14.34 5.86
C GLY A 73 8.85 -14.77 5.44
N GLU A 74 7.84 -14.52 6.27
CA GLU A 74 6.44 -14.81 5.95
C GLU A 74 5.81 -13.63 5.22
N LEU A 75 5.08 -13.89 4.13
CA LEU A 75 4.33 -12.89 3.39
C LEU A 75 3.22 -12.33 4.28
N GLN A 76 3.20 -11.01 4.45
CA GLN A 76 2.23 -10.30 5.27
C GLN A 76 1.15 -9.60 4.44
N ALA A 77 1.57 -8.98 3.35
CA ALA A 77 0.68 -8.27 2.46
C ALA A 77 1.28 -8.10 1.08
N VAL A 78 0.42 -7.94 0.10
CA VAL A 78 0.79 -7.48 -1.24
C VAL A 78 0.00 -6.21 -1.53
N THR A 79 0.67 -5.18 -2.03
CA THR A 79 0.00 -3.94 -2.40
C THR A 79 0.24 -3.58 -3.86
N ARG A 80 -0.68 -2.83 -4.43
CA ARG A 80 -0.52 -2.19 -5.74
C ARG A 80 -1.20 -0.83 -5.75
N ASN A 81 -0.61 0.10 -6.47
CA ASN A 81 -1.30 1.34 -6.79
C ASN A 81 -2.38 1.07 -7.83
N ILE A 82 -3.53 1.67 -7.65
CA ILE A 82 -4.66 1.56 -8.56
C ILE A 82 -5.18 2.95 -8.94
N VAL A 83 -5.97 3.02 -9.99
CA VAL A 83 -6.70 4.23 -10.36
C VAL A 83 -8.16 4.13 -9.89
N SER A 84 -8.85 5.24 -9.79
CA SER A 84 -10.21 5.31 -9.24
C SER A 84 -11.20 4.37 -9.95
N ASP A 85 -11.03 4.15 -11.25
CA ASP A 85 -11.90 3.28 -12.03
C ASP A 85 -11.72 1.78 -11.72
N GLN A 86 -10.68 1.43 -11.00
CA GLN A 86 -10.43 0.07 -10.50
C GLN A 86 -11.03 -0.19 -9.11
N LEU A 87 -11.59 0.84 -8.47
CA LEU A 87 -12.29 0.68 -7.20
C LEU A 87 -13.61 -0.08 -7.37
N PRO A 88 -14.04 -0.82 -6.35
CA PRO A 88 -15.42 -1.28 -6.25
C PRO A 88 -16.39 -0.12 -6.43
N ILE A 89 -17.47 -0.36 -7.19
CA ILE A 89 -18.39 0.69 -7.61
C ILE A 89 -19.01 1.48 -6.44
N ASN A 90 -19.27 0.82 -5.32
CA ASN A 90 -19.82 1.48 -4.12
C ASN A 90 -18.82 2.48 -3.51
N LEU A 91 -17.54 2.08 -3.44
CA LEU A 91 -16.48 2.94 -2.91
C LEU A 91 -16.23 4.15 -3.83
N LEU A 92 -16.25 3.94 -5.14
CA LEU A 92 -16.12 5.03 -6.11
C LEU A 92 -17.30 6.01 -6.02
N ALA A 93 -18.53 5.50 -5.91
CA ALA A 93 -19.72 6.32 -5.80
C ALA A 93 -19.70 7.18 -4.53
N GLU A 94 -19.28 6.62 -3.40
CA GLU A 94 -19.15 7.34 -2.14
C GLU A 94 -18.09 8.45 -2.23
N LEU A 95 -16.93 8.20 -2.84
CA LEU A 95 -15.90 9.23 -3.05
C LEU A 95 -16.44 10.40 -3.87
N ARG A 96 -17.13 10.13 -4.95
CA ARG A 96 -17.71 11.15 -5.82
C ARG A 96 -18.80 11.99 -5.13
N LYS A 97 -19.56 11.37 -4.23
CA LYS A 97 -20.65 12.02 -3.51
C LYS A 97 -20.17 12.84 -2.31
N GLU A 98 -19.34 12.24 -1.48
CA GLU A 98 -18.99 12.81 -0.17
C GLU A 98 -17.68 13.63 -0.17
N TYR A 99 -16.84 13.43 -1.20
CA TYR A 99 -15.49 14.01 -1.28
C TYR A 99 -15.22 14.73 -2.60
N SER A 100 -16.26 15.30 -3.21
CA SER A 100 -16.15 15.99 -4.51
C SER A 100 -15.19 17.19 -4.50
N ASP A 101 -14.95 17.81 -3.34
CA ASP A 101 -14.06 18.97 -3.17
C ASP A 101 -12.58 18.57 -2.91
N TYR A 102 -12.27 17.27 -3.02
CA TYR A 102 -10.94 16.74 -2.81
C TYR A 102 -10.42 16.12 -4.11
N TRP A 103 -9.10 16.19 -4.30
CA TRP A 103 -8.43 15.36 -5.30
C TRP A 103 -7.81 14.14 -4.64
N ILE A 104 -7.69 13.06 -5.39
CA ILE A 104 -6.99 11.85 -4.97
C ILE A 104 -5.50 12.07 -5.20
N SER A 105 -4.69 12.04 -4.14
CA SER A 105 -3.23 12.12 -4.23
C SER A 105 -2.55 10.76 -4.15
N ASP A 106 -3.22 9.76 -3.59
CA ASP A 106 -2.74 8.38 -3.55
C ASP A 106 -3.93 7.41 -3.45
N LEU A 107 -3.81 6.26 -4.09
CA LEU A 107 -4.83 5.21 -4.05
C LEU A 107 -4.18 3.85 -4.25
N PHE A 108 -4.33 2.97 -3.29
CA PHE A 108 -3.80 1.62 -3.39
C PHE A 108 -4.73 0.56 -2.79
N GLU A 109 -4.55 -0.65 -3.29
CA GLU A 109 -5.16 -1.86 -2.80
C GLU A 109 -4.13 -2.66 -2.01
N MET A 110 -4.52 -3.23 -0.89
CA MET A 110 -3.71 -4.12 -0.07
C MET A 110 -4.44 -5.44 0.12
N ALA A 111 -3.82 -6.52 -0.34
CA ALA A 111 -4.28 -7.89 -0.14
C ALA A 111 -3.49 -8.54 1.00
N THR A 112 -4.19 -9.19 1.91
CA THR A 112 -3.67 -10.07 2.94
C THR A 112 -4.34 -11.43 2.81
N ASP A 113 -3.93 -12.44 3.60
CA ASP A 113 -4.51 -13.79 3.54
C ASP A 113 -6.05 -13.80 3.70
N ASN A 114 -6.60 -12.83 4.41
CA ASN A 114 -7.99 -12.85 4.82
C ASN A 114 -8.88 -11.81 4.14
N GLN A 115 -8.30 -10.75 3.56
CA GLN A 115 -9.11 -9.65 3.03
C GLN A 115 -8.35 -8.74 2.07
N THR A 116 -9.13 -8.04 1.27
CA THR A 116 -8.68 -6.89 0.49
C THR A 116 -9.10 -5.60 1.18
N THR A 117 -8.15 -4.68 1.31
CA THR A 117 -8.35 -3.36 1.92
C THR A 117 -7.96 -2.29 0.91
N TYR A 118 -8.74 -1.23 0.81
CA TYR A 118 -8.44 -0.07 -0.02
C TYR A 118 -8.06 1.12 0.86
N TYR A 119 -7.09 1.87 0.41
CA TYR A 119 -6.68 3.14 1.03
C TYR A 119 -6.67 4.23 -0.02
N VAL A 120 -7.30 5.34 0.29
CA VAL A 120 -7.28 6.53 -0.55
C VAL A 120 -6.83 7.74 0.27
N THR A 121 -5.90 8.49 -0.28
CA THR A 121 -5.48 9.78 0.26
C THR A 121 -6.16 10.88 -0.55
N LEU A 122 -6.93 11.68 0.15
CA LEU A 122 -7.68 12.81 -0.38
C LEU A 122 -7.08 14.11 0.13
N GLU A 123 -6.92 15.05 -0.74
CA GLU A 123 -6.36 16.35 -0.39
C GLU A 123 -7.21 17.50 -0.95
N ASN A 124 -7.22 18.60 -0.25
CA ASN A 124 -7.64 19.90 -0.75
C ASN A 124 -6.67 20.98 -0.27
N GLY A 125 -7.00 22.27 -0.41
CA GLY A 125 -6.13 23.36 0.03
C GLY A 125 -5.71 23.30 1.50
N ASP A 126 -6.59 22.80 2.37
CA ASP A 126 -6.45 22.92 3.84
C ASP A 126 -6.18 21.59 4.54
N LYS A 127 -6.54 20.47 3.93
CA LYS A 127 -6.60 19.17 4.61
C LYS A 127 -6.06 18.04 3.74
N LYS A 128 -5.53 17.05 4.44
CA LYS A 128 -5.21 15.73 3.94
C LYS A 128 -5.98 14.71 4.76
N ILE A 129 -6.76 13.86 4.09
CA ILE A 129 -7.57 12.82 4.71
C ILE A 129 -7.16 11.49 4.09
N VAL A 130 -6.91 10.50 4.93
CA VAL A 130 -6.75 9.12 4.48
C VAL A 130 -7.99 8.35 4.87
N LEU A 131 -8.62 7.73 3.89
CA LEU A 131 -9.73 6.82 4.09
C LEU A 131 -9.26 5.39 3.91
N LYS A 132 -9.90 4.49 4.65
CA LYS A 132 -9.70 3.05 4.59
C LYS A 132 -11.03 2.35 4.39
N SER A 133 -11.07 1.33 3.53
CA SER A 133 -12.20 0.42 3.41
C SER A 133 -11.74 -1.02 3.54
N GLU A 134 -12.32 -1.75 4.47
CA GLU A 134 -12.16 -3.19 4.58
C GLU A 134 -13.29 -3.86 3.79
N GLY A 135 -12.94 -4.33 2.59
CA GLY A 135 -13.93 -4.85 1.63
C GLY A 135 -14.45 -3.78 0.68
N THR A 136 -15.73 -3.85 0.31
CA THR A 136 -16.30 -3.09 -0.80
C THR A 136 -17.45 -2.15 -0.43
N SER A 137 -17.74 -1.98 0.87
CA SER A 137 -19.01 -1.42 1.29
C SER A 137 -18.98 0.07 1.56
N PHE A 138 -18.00 0.57 2.30
CA PHE A 138 -17.92 1.98 2.71
C PHE A 138 -16.52 2.39 3.13
N TRP A 139 -16.28 3.69 3.13
CA TRP A 139 -15.06 4.30 3.64
C TRP A 139 -15.16 4.66 5.11
N SER A 140 -14.06 4.49 5.82
CA SER A 140 -13.87 5.03 7.17
C SER A 140 -12.66 5.95 7.21
N VAL A 141 -12.67 6.97 8.06
CA VAL A 141 -11.53 7.87 8.23
C VAL A 141 -10.43 7.13 8.99
N PHE A 142 -9.29 6.94 8.33
CA PHE A 142 -8.10 6.34 8.93
C PHE A 142 -7.21 7.40 9.58
N SER A 143 -7.00 8.53 8.90
CA SER A 143 -6.29 9.68 9.46
C SER A 143 -6.77 10.99 8.82
N LYS A 144 -6.59 12.08 9.54
CA LYS A 144 -6.90 13.43 9.07
C LYS A 144 -5.87 14.41 9.59
N THR A 145 -5.28 15.16 8.70
CA THR A 145 -4.24 16.14 9.01
C THR A 145 -4.63 17.49 8.39
N ARG A 146 -4.47 18.57 9.12
CA ARG A 146 -4.55 19.92 8.59
C ARG A 146 -3.21 20.28 7.95
N LYS A 147 -3.24 20.91 6.79
CA LYS A 147 -2.05 21.48 6.18
C LYS A 147 -1.76 22.79 6.89
N ASP A 148 -0.54 22.95 7.37
CA ASP A 148 -0.10 24.23 7.92
C ASP A 148 -0.04 25.24 6.76
N SER A 149 -0.73 26.37 6.93
CA SER A 149 -0.62 27.49 6.00
C SER A 149 0.80 28.05 6.13
N ILE A 150 1.56 27.98 5.05
CA ILE A 150 2.87 28.65 4.94
C ILE A 150 2.63 30.14 4.79
#